data_f4b53d509fadb5688ecd599f55993da0
#
_entry.id   f4b53d509fadb5688ecd599f55993da0
#
_cell.length_a   1.000
_cell.length_b   1.000
_cell.length_c   1.000
_cell.angle_alpha   90.00
_cell.angle_beta   90.00
_cell.angle_gamma   90.00
#
_symmetry.space_group_name_H-M   'P 1'
#
loop_
_entity.id
_entity.type
_entity.pdbx_description
1 polymer ?
#
loop_
_entity_poly.entity_id
_entity_poly.type
_entity_poly.pdbx_seq_one_letter_code
_entity_poly.pdbx_strand_id
1 'polypeptide(L)'
;LAILATELLKQFVRSNMGEIASVNNVDIWWEDYGEKSNTTVLLIMGANASALYWDRTFIDELVANDLHVVIFDNRDVGKSSWFNSEPLLVKLAKFLPHAVSKKLVSSAFKSMVDDDGNFAMPDGKGAKYDLNDMAKDAICLMDHLGIEQAHIVGASMGGMITQIIGLDYPERALSLTPIMSSPGVGDA
;
A
#
# COMPACT_ATOMS: atom_id res chain seq x y z
N LEU A 1 12.15 11.78 -33.53
CA LEU A 1 10.94 12.29 -32.85
C LEU A 1 9.88 11.22 -32.74
N ALA A 2 9.52 10.45 -33.78
CA ALA A 2 8.52 9.40 -33.74
C ALA A 2 8.91 8.22 -32.80
N ILE A 3 10.18 7.81 -32.82
CA ILE A 3 10.70 6.73 -31.94
C ILE A 3 10.65 7.17 -30.48
N LEU A 4 11.05 8.42 -30.16
CA LEU A 4 10.97 8.97 -28.81
C LEU A 4 9.52 9.07 -28.31
N ALA A 5 8.61 9.52 -29.18
CA ALA A 5 7.18 9.57 -28.85
C ALA A 5 6.59 8.16 -28.62
N THR A 6 7.04 7.16 -29.38
CA THR A 6 6.58 5.77 -29.21
C THR A 6 7.11 5.15 -27.92
N GLU A 7 8.36 5.43 -27.53
CA GLU A 7 8.93 4.97 -26.25
C GLU A 7 8.30 5.69 -25.06
N LEU A 8 8.09 7.00 -25.15
CA LEU A 8 7.34 7.76 -24.15
C LEU A 8 5.89 7.27 -24.03
N LEU A 9 5.23 6.93 -25.16
CA LEU A 9 3.88 6.36 -25.12
C LEU A 9 3.86 4.97 -24.52
N LYS A 10 4.85 4.12 -24.84
CA LYS A 10 5.00 2.79 -24.21
C LYS A 10 5.30 2.89 -22.72
N GLN A 11 6.13 3.84 -22.30
CA GLN A 11 6.44 4.12 -20.91
C GLN A 11 5.19 4.64 -20.18
N PHE A 12 4.42 5.55 -20.82
CA PHE A 12 3.15 6.06 -20.29
C PHE A 12 2.06 4.96 -20.20
N VAL A 13 1.98 4.06 -21.18
CA VAL A 13 1.02 2.94 -21.17
C VAL A 13 1.45 1.86 -20.20
N ARG A 14 2.75 1.58 -20.02
CA ARG A 14 3.26 0.65 -18.99
C ARG A 14 3.00 1.16 -17.57
N SER A 15 3.14 2.46 -17.31
CA SER A 15 2.92 3.06 -15.99
C SER A 15 1.46 3.06 -15.53
N ASN A 16 0.50 2.68 -16.39
CA ASN A 16 -0.93 2.69 -16.05
C ASN A 16 -1.55 1.29 -15.85
N MET A 17 -0.76 0.23 -15.79
CA MET A 17 -1.29 -1.13 -15.76
C MET A 17 -0.66 -2.01 -14.70
N GLY A 18 -0.28 -1.54 -13.54
CA GLY A 18 0.31 -2.33 -12.47
C GLY A 18 0.30 -3.86 -12.68
N GLU A 19 1.15 -4.57 -12.05
CA GLU A 19 1.36 -6.01 -12.25
C GLU A 19 0.89 -6.80 -11.03
N ILE A 20 0.80 -8.13 -11.16
CA ILE A 20 0.52 -9.04 -10.05
C ILE A 20 1.79 -9.84 -9.75
N ALA A 21 2.18 -9.85 -8.48
CA ALA A 21 3.20 -10.73 -7.94
C ALA A 21 2.54 -11.79 -7.06
N SER A 22 2.76 -13.08 -7.36
CA SER A 22 2.33 -14.18 -6.49
C SER A 22 3.41 -14.44 -5.45
N VAL A 23 3.25 -13.91 -4.25
CA VAL A 23 4.23 -13.93 -3.15
C VAL A 23 3.55 -14.32 -1.85
N ASN A 24 4.24 -14.98 -0.93
CA ASN A 24 3.71 -15.36 0.39
C ASN A 24 2.31 -16.01 0.34
N ASN A 25 2.02 -16.81 -0.68
CA ASN A 25 0.72 -17.46 -0.98
C ASN A 25 -0.45 -16.49 -1.24
N VAL A 26 -0.17 -15.26 -1.65
CA VAL A 26 -1.15 -14.27 -2.07
C VAL A 26 -0.73 -13.62 -3.38
N ASP A 27 -1.69 -13.14 -4.13
CA ASP A 27 -1.46 -12.29 -5.29
C ASP A 27 -1.49 -10.83 -4.83
N ILE A 28 -0.37 -10.13 -4.99
CA ILE A 28 -0.20 -8.72 -4.64
C ILE A 28 -0.14 -7.90 -5.91
N TRP A 29 -1.07 -6.98 -6.07
CA TRP A 29 -0.99 -5.97 -7.12
C TRP A 29 0.01 -4.87 -6.72
N TRP A 30 0.88 -4.48 -7.66
CA TRP A 30 1.89 -3.45 -7.46
C TRP A 30 2.10 -2.63 -8.72
N GLU A 31 2.67 -1.45 -8.55
CA GLU A 31 3.09 -0.55 -9.62
C GLU A 31 4.35 0.21 -9.20
N ASP A 32 5.24 0.51 -10.15
CA ASP A 32 6.47 1.25 -9.88
C ASP A 32 6.62 2.49 -10.74
N TYR A 33 7.42 3.43 -10.24
CA TYR A 33 7.70 4.72 -10.89
C TYR A 33 9.17 5.07 -10.72
N GLY A 34 9.74 5.77 -11.72
CA GLY A 34 11.15 6.14 -11.74
C GLY A 34 12.06 5.04 -12.27
N GLU A 35 13.35 5.24 -12.13
CA GLU A 35 14.37 4.33 -12.64
C GLU A 35 14.67 3.23 -11.62
N LYS A 36 14.56 1.97 -12.01
CA LYS A 36 14.76 0.80 -11.12
C LYS A 36 16.17 0.69 -10.54
N SER A 37 17.15 1.37 -11.14
CA SER A 37 18.52 1.45 -10.63
C SER A 37 18.68 2.40 -9.44
N ASN A 38 17.69 3.25 -9.19
CA ASN A 38 17.71 4.20 -8.09
C ASN A 38 17.33 3.53 -6.77
N THR A 39 17.63 4.20 -5.66
CA THR A 39 17.20 3.74 -4.33
C THR A 39 15.69 3.68 -4.24
N THR A 40 15.17 2.56 -3.76
CA THR A 40 13.72 2.33 -3.71
C THR A 40 13.08 2.95 -2.47
N VAL A 41 11.89 3.52 -2.68
CA VAL A 41 10.90 3.86 -1.64
C VAL A 41 9.70 2.93 -1.81
N LEU A 42 9.42 2.10 -0.81
CA LEU A 42 8.23 1.26 -0.75
C LEU A 42 7.13 1.97 0.04
N LEU A 43 5.98 2.21 -0.59
CA LEU A 43 4.85 2.92 0.00
C LEU A 43 3.75 1.93 0.42
N ILE A 44 3.44 1.86 1.71
CA ILE A 44 2.45 0.97 2.30
C ILE A 44 1.23 1.78 2.74
N MET A 45 0.08 1.53 2.12
CA MET A 45 -1.15 2.26 2.43
C MET A 45 -1.86 1.69 3.68
N GLY A 46 -2.77 2.49 4.23
CA GLY A 46 -3.57 2.16 5.40
C GLY A 46 -4.69 1.14 5.13
N ALA A 47 -5.46 0.84 6.16
CA ALA A 47 -6.53 -0.15 6.12
C ALA A 47 -7.59 0.20 5.05
N ASN A 48 -8.01 -0.81 4.29
CA ASN A 48 -9.07 -0.70 3.26
C ASN A 48 -8.81 0.35 2.16
N ALA A 49 -7.59 0.88 2.08
CA ALA A 49 -7.22 1.88 1.09
C ALA A 49 -6.28 1.28 0.04
N SER A 50 -6.67 1.41 -1.24
CA SER A 50 -5.79 1.01 -2.35
C SER A 50 -4.54 1.90 -2.40
N ALA A 51 -3.45 1.34 -2.86
CA ALA A 51 -2.20 2.06 -3.12
C ALA A 51 -2.38 3.28 -4.06
N LEU A 52 -3.42 3.26 -4.90
CA LEU A 52 -3.75 4.38 -5.78
C LEU A 52 -4.26 5.63 -5.03
N TYR A 53 -4.45 5.57 -3.71
CA TYR A 53 -4.75 6.74 -2.87
C TYR A 53 -3.50 7.56 -2.50
N TRP A 54 -2.28 7.04 -2.76
CA TRP A 54 -1.10 7.87 -2.68
C TRP A 54 -1.22 9.02 -3.69
N ASP A 55 -1.00 10.26 -3.22
CA ASP A 55 -1.08 11.43 -4.09
C ASP A 55 -0.04 11.32 -5.20
N ARG A 56 -0.47 11.50 -6.44
CA ARG A 56 0.42 11.41 -7.60
C ARG A 56 1.54 12.45 -7.54
N THR A 57 1.26 13.65 -7.03
CA THR A 57 2.27 14.69 -6.88
C THR A 57 3.36 14.26 -5.90
N PHE A 58 2.97 13.57 -4.80
CA PHE A 58 3.94 13.02 -3.85
C PHE A 58 4.86 11.97 -4.50
N ILE A 59 4.30 11.07 -5.31
CA ILE A 59 5.09 10.07 -6.06
C ILE A 59 6.01 10.78 -7.06
N ASP A 60 5.50 11.73 -7.82
CA ASP A 60 6.26 12.45 -8.84
C ASP A 60 7.42 13.26 -8.21
N GLU A 61 7.24 13.83 -7.02
CA GLU A 61 8.30 14.51 -6.27
C GLU A 61 9.39 13.54 -5.79
N LEU A 62 9.04 12.34 -5.35
CA LEU A 62 10.02 11.31 -4.99
C LEU A 62 10.84 10.90 -6.22
N VAL A 63 10.18 10.67 -7.36
CA VAL A 63 10.84 10.33 -8.63
C VAL A 63 11.74 11.47 -9.12
N ALA A 64 11.31 12.72 -8.98
CA ALA A 64 12.10 13.89 -9.34
C ALA A 64 13.38 14.07 -8.48
N ASN A 65 13.42 13.40 -7.31
CA ASN A 65 14.60 13.33 -6.44
C ASN A 65 15.38 12.01 -6.61
N ASP A 66 15.36 11.44 -7.82
CA ASP A 66 16.11 10.25 -8.19
C ASP A 66 15.80 9.01 -7.33
N LEU A 67 14.53 8.85 -6.92
CA LEU A 67 14.07 7.67 -6.20
C LEU A 67 13.22 6.77 -7.13
N HIS A 68 13.36 5.46 -6.94
CA HIS A 68 12.46 4.46 -7.49
C HIS A 68 11.32 4.24 -6.49
N VAL A 69 10.08 4.42 -6.89
CA VAL A 69 8.91 4.32 -6.00
C VAL A 69 8.10 3.08 -6.34
N VAL A 70 7.83 2.25 -5.36
CA VAL A 70 6.95 1.07 -5.47
C VAL A 70 5.73 1.27 -4.59
N ILE A 71 4.55 1.12 -5.16
CA ILE A 71 3.26 1.07 -4.46
C ILE A 71 2.63 -0.30 -4.65
N PHE A 72 1.84 -0.76 -3.69
CA PHE A 72 1.12 -2.03 -3.80
C PHE A 72 -0.17 -2.03 -2.98
N ASP A 73 -1.14 -2.81 -3.44
CA ASP A 73 -2.37 -3.05 -2.68
C ASP A 73 -2.11 -4.15 -1.64
N ASN A 74 -2.38 -3.85 -0.37
CA ASN A 74 -2.36 -4.86 0.68
C ASN A 74 -3.38 -5.98 0.38
N ARG A 75 -3.24 -7.16 1.01
CA ARG A 75 -4.27 -8.20 0.98
C ARG A 75 -5.63 -7.65 1.43
N ASP A 76 -6.73 -8.17 0.88
CA ASP A 76 -8.12 -7.67 1.03
C ASP A 76 -8.35 -6.23 0.54
N VAL A 77 -7.45 -5.71 -0.33
CA VAL A 77 -7.57 -4.38 -0.93
C VAL A 77 -7.39 -4.43 -2.44
N GLY A 78 -8.13 -3.59 -3.15
CA GLY A 78 -7.94 -3.30 -4.56
C GLY A 78 -7.93 -4.52 -5.46
N LYS A 79 -6.80 -4.75 -6.13
CA LYS A 79 -6.59 -5.86 -7.07
C LYS A 79 -5.80 -7.03 -6.47
N SER A 80 -5.34 -6.92 -5.22
CA SER A 80 -4.69 -8.01 -4.50
C SER A 80 -5.68 -9.09 -4.06
N SER A 81 -5.17 -10.24 -3.59
CA SER A 81 -5.99 -11.37 -3.10
C SER A 81 -6.95 -10.96 -1.99
N TRP A 82 -8.18 -11.44 -2.10
CA TRP A 82 -9.24 -11.24 -1.12
C TRP A 82 -9.50 -12.54 -0.35
N PHE A 83 -9.26 -12.52 0.95
CA PHE A 83 -9.56 -13.63 1.86
C PHE A 83 -10.98 -13.56 2.42
N ASN A 84 -11.47 -12.33 2.61
CA ASN A 84 -12.85 -12.05 2.97
C ASN A 84 -13.61 -11.64 1.72
N SER A 85 -14.90 -11.99 1.64
CA SER A 85 -15.71 -11.48 0.54
C SER A 85 -15.72 -9.95 0.59
N GLU A 86 -15.37 -9.32 -0.53
CA GLU A 86 -15.43 -7.87 -0.65
C GLU A 86 -16.80 -7.37 -0.13
N PRO A 87 -16.84 -6.43 0.82
CA PRO A 87 -18.10 -5.94 1.36
C PRO A 87 -19.02 -5.44 0.25
N LEU A 88 -20.30 -5.81 0.29
CA LEU A 88 -21.27 -5.44 -0.73
C LEU A 88 -21.27 -3.93 -1.00
N LEU A 89 -21.05 -3.14 0.05
CA LEU A 89 -20.97 -1.67 -0.03
C LEU A 89 -19.79 -1.21 -0.88
N VAL A 90 -18.63 -1.87 -0.78
CA VAL A 90 -17.43 -1.60 -1.60
C VAL A 90 -17.67 -2.01 -3.05
N LYS A 91 -18.32 -3.18 -3.27
CA LYS A 91 -18.74 -3.59 -4.62
C LYS A 91 -19.68 -2.57 -5.28
N LEU A 92 -20.65 -2.06 -4.55
CA LEU A 92 -21.58 -1.07 -5.05
C LEU A 92 -20.92 0.30 -5.27
N ALA A 93 -19.96 0.68 -4.43
CA ALA A 93 -19.23 1.95 -4.54
C ALA A 93 -18.44 2.08 -5.86
N LYS A 94 -18.02 0.95 -6.46
CA LYS A 94 -17.35 0.93 -7.78
C LYS A 94 -18.22 1.41 -8.93
N PHE A 95 -19.56 1.33 -8.77
CA PHE A 95 -20.53 1.78 -9.77
C PHE A 95 -21.07 3.21 -9.49
N LEU A 96 -20.65 3.83 -8.38
CA LEU A 96 -21.09 5.16 -8.01
C LEU A 96 -20.14 6.24 -8.55
N PRO A 97 -20.65 7.45 -8.87
CA PRO A 97 -19.80 8.59 -9.20
C PRO A 97 -18.80 8.86 -8.07
N HIS A 98 -17.56 9.20 -8.41
CA HIS A 98 -16.45 9.38 -7.47
C HIS A 98 -16.78 10.29 -6.26
N ALA A 99 -17.59 11.35 -6.48
CA ALA A 99 -18.02 12.25 -5.39
C ALA A 99 -18.90 11.56 -4.35
N VAL A 100 -19.69 10.55 -4.77
CA VAL A 100 -20.60 9.80 -3.88
C VAL A 100 -19.80 8.71 -3.16
N SER A 101 -18.93 7.99 -3.86
CA SER A 101 -18.06 6.96 -3.26
C SER A 101 -17.13 7.58 -2.21
N LYS A 102 -16.55 8.75 -2.47
CA LYS A 102 -15.72 9.50 -1.50
C LYS A 102 -16.49 9.86 -0.22
N LYS A 103 -17.75 10.32 -0.33
CA LYS A 103 -18.59 10.61 0.84
C LYS A 103 -18.91 9.34 1.66
N LEU A 104 -19.20 8.24 0.97
CA LEU A 104 -19.53 6.96 1.61
C LEU A 104 -18.33 6.40 2.39
N VAL A 105 -17.14 6.40 1.77
CA VAL A 105 -15.89 5.97 2.39
C VAL A 105 -15.53 6.88 3.57
N SER A 106 -15.67 8.19 3.42
CA SER A 106 -15.42 9.15 4.51
C SER A 106 -16.39 8.96 5.69
N SER A 107 -17.65 8.62 5.42
CA SER A 107 -18.64 8.35 6.48
C SER A 107 -18.35 7.03 7.19
N ALA A 108 -17.98 5.98 6.45
CA ALA A 108 -17.56 4.69 7.03
C ALA A 108 -16.29 4.84 7.88
N PHE A 109 -15.34 5.65 7.44
CA PHE A 109 -14.12 5.94 8.20
C PHE A 109 -14.43 6.66 9.52
N LYS A 110 -15.36 7.62 9.50
CA LYS A 110 -15.81 8.32 10.71
C LYS A 110 -16.50 7.40 11.72
N SER A 111 -17.20 6.36 11.26
CA SER A 111 -17.84 5.40 12.16
C SER A 111 -16.88 4.41 12.82
N MET A 112 -15.61 4.38 12.39
CA MET A 112 -14.54 3.57 12.99
C MET A 112 -13.75 4.31 14.08
N VAL A 113 -14.05 5.58 14.30
CA VAL A 113 -13.41 6.41 15.31
C VAL A 113 -14.43 6.66 16.42
N ASP A 114 -14.07 6.38 17.67
CA ASP A 114 -14.92 6.68 18.83
C ASP A 114 -14.94 8.18 19.14
N ASP A 115 -15.79 8.59 20.10
CA ASP A 115 -15.95 9.99 20.50
C ASP A 115 -14.65 10.60 21.09
N ASP A 116 -13.73 9.77 21.56
CA ASP A 116 -12.41 10.16 22.09
C ASP A 116 -11.32 10.20 21.00
N GLY A 117 -11.66 9.87 19.76
CA GLY A 117 -10.75 9.89 18.61
C GLY A 117 -9.92 8.62 18.44
N ASN A 118 -10.22 7.54 19.18
CA ASN A 118 -9.53 6.28 19.06
C ASN A 118 -10.16 5.43 17.95
N PHE A 119 -9.32 4.71 17.21
CA PHE A 119 -9.79 3.73 16.25
C PHE A 119 -10.34 2.50 16.95
N ALA A 120 -11.60 2.17 16.68
CA ALA A 120 -12.17 0.87 17.06
C ALA A 120 -11.53 -0.23 16.22
N MET A 121 -10.41 -0.79 16.72
CA MET A 121 -9.79 -1.95 16.09
C MET A 121 -10.64 -3.19 16.35
N PRO A 122 -10.96 -3.99 15.30
CA PRO A 122 -11.59 -5.29 15.53
C PRO A 122 -10.74 -6.14 16.47
N ASP A 123 -11.37 -6.93 17.34
CA ASP A 123 -10.70 -7.80 18.33
C ASP A 123 -9.84 -8.93 17.73
N GLY A 124 -9.68 -8.96 16.42
CA GLY A 124 -8.88 -9.93 15.67
C GLY A 124 -9.39 -11.36 15.70
N LYS A 125 -10.46 -11.64 16.46
CA LYS A 125 -11.03 -12.99 16.56
C LYS A 125 -11.57 -13.46 15.22
N GLY A 126 -10.97 -14.54 14.70
CA GLY A 126 -11.33 -15.11 13.40
C GLY A 126 -10.65 -14.42 12.20
N ALA A 127 -9.69 -13.55 12.43
CA ALA A 127 -8.83 -13.02 11.37
C ALA A 127 -8.08 -14.16 10.67
N LYS A 128 -8.06 -14.14 9.35
CA LYS A 128 -7.36 -15.14 8.52
C LYS A 128 -5.87 -14.83 8.38
N TYR A 129 -5.45 -13.66 8.77
CA TYR A 129 -4.08 -13.15 8.73
C TYR A 129 -3.95 -11.97 9.71
N ASP A 130 -2.73 -11.58 10.00
CA ASP A 130 -2.40 -10.45 10.87
C ASP A 130 -1.46 -9.44 10.18
N LEU A 131 -0.98 -8.45 10.92
CA LEU A 131 -0.05 -7.44 10.39
C LEU A 131 1.34 -8.01 10.09
N ASN A 132 1.74 -9.12 10.76
CA ASN A 132 3.02 -9.78 10.47
C ASN A 132 2.96 -10.47 9.09
N ASP A 133 1.81 -11.07 8.74
CA ASP A 133 1.58 -11.60 7.39
C ASP A 133 1.68 -10.49 6.33
N MET A 134 1.14 -9.31 6.61
CA MET A 134 1.18 -8.17 5.69
C MET A 134 2.60 -7.59 5.57
N ALA A 135 3.36 -7.54 6.66
CA ALA A 135 4.78 -7.17 6.63
C ALA A 135 5.58 -8.16 5.79
N LYS A 136 5.32 -9.45 5.95
CA LYS A 136 5.94 -10.49 5.13
C LYS A 136 5.56 -10.39 3.66
N ASP A 137 4.33 -9.99 3.31
CA ASP A 137 3.95 -9.73 1.92
C ASP A 137 4.81 -8.64 1.29
N ALA A 138 5.01 -7.53 2.03
CA ALA A 138 5.85 -6.42 1.58
C ALA A 138 7.30 -6.87 1.34
N ILE A 139 7.87 -7.67 2.25
CA ILE A 139 9.23 -8.22 2.10
C ILE A 139 9.30 -9.18 0.92
N CYS A 140 8.34 -10.10 0.78
CA CYS A 140 8.32 -11.03 -0.35
C CYS A 140 8.09 -10.30 -1.69
N LEU A 141 7.37 -9.18 -1.70
CA LEU A 141 7.26 -8.32 -2.88
C LEU A 141 8.62 -7.68 -3.21
N MET A 142 9.35 -7.17 -2.23
CA MET A 142 10.71 -6.67 -2.44
C MET A 142 11.61 -7.75 -3.04
N ASP A 143 11.54 -8.99 -2.52
CA ASP A 143 12.29 -10.14 -3.05
C ASP A 143 11.94 -10.43 -4.51
N HIS A 144 10.65 -10.43 -4.83
CA HIS A 144 10.14 -10.63 -6.20
C HIS A 144 10.68 -9.56 -7.17
N LEU A 145 10.83 -8.33 -6.69
CA LEU A 145 11.34 -7.19 -7.48
C LEU A 145 12.87 -7.08 -7.49
N GLY A 146 13.58 -7.94 -6.75
CA GLY A 146 15.04 -7.88 -6.62
C GLY A 146 15.54 -6.69 -5.79
N ILE A 147 14.70 -6.17 -4.88
CA ILE A 147 15.02 -5.03 -4.02
C ILE A 147 15.57 -5.56 -2.70
N GLU A 148 16.86 -5.37 -2.47
CA GLU A 148 17.50 -5.81 -1.21
C GLU A 148 17.10 -4.94 -0.04
N GLN A 149 17.10 -3.63 -0.20
CA GLN A 149 16.77 -2.63 0.82
C GLN A 149 15.95 -1.50 0.21
N ALA A 150 15.05 -0.92 1.01
CA ALA A 150 14.24 0.24 0.62
C ALA A 150 14.02 1.21 1.79
N HIS A 151 13.72 2.46 1.47
CA HIS A 151 13.05 3.35 2.41
C HIS A 151 11.59 2.90 2.52
N ILE A 152 11.13 2.55 3.72
CA ILE A 152 9.77 2.06 3.96
C ILE A 152 8.92 3.20 4.52
N VAL A 153 7.88 3.58 3.78
CA VAL A 153 6.95 4.64 4.16
C VAL A 153 5.56 4.04 4.30
N GLY A 154 4.94 4.17 5.44
CA GLY A 154 3.62 3.60 5.69
C GLY A 154 2.65 4.58 6.32
N ALA A 155 1.41 4.62 5.81
CA ALA A 155 0.36 5.47 6.32
C ALA A 155 -0.64 4.68 7.20
N SER A 156 -0.98 5.18 8.40
CA SER A 156 -1.96 4.56 9.30
C SER A 156 -1.59 3.09 9.61
N MET A 157 -2.42 2.11 9.27
CA MET A 157 -2.08 0.67 9.37
C MET A 157 -0.78 0.33 8.61
N GLY A 158 -0.51 0.96 7.47
CA GLY A 158 0.76 0.82 6.75
C GLY A 158 1.96 1.26 7.58
N GLY A 159 1.79 2.24 8.47
CA GLY A 159 2.82 2.64 9.42
C GLY A 159 3.04 1.61 10.53
N MET A 160 2.02 0.86 10.95
CA MET A 160 2.18 -0.29 11.85
C MET A 160 2.99 -1.40 11.17
N ILE A 161 2.66 -1.71 9.91
CA ILE A 161 3.41 -2.67 9.09
C ILE A 161 4.87 -2.22 8.93
N THR A 162 5.11 -0.93 8.69
CA THR A 162 6.47 -0.35 8.61
C THR A 162 7.26 -0.59 9.89
N GLN A 163 6.64 -0.46 11.07
CA GLN A 163 7.29 -0.73 12.35
C GLN A 163 7.62 -2.20 12.54
N ILE A 164 6.72 -3.11 12.13
CA ILE A 164 6.98 -4.56 12.14
C ILE A 164 8.15 -4.90 11.23
N ILE A 165 8.22 -4.32 10.02
CA ILE A 165 9.36 -4.50 9.13
C ILE A 165 10.67 -4.07 9.81
N GLY A 166 10.65 -2.95 10.53
CA GLY A 166 11.83 -2.48 11.26
C GLY A 166 12.25 -3.38 12.43
N LEU A 167 11.32 -4.10 13.03
CA LEU A 167 11.59 -5.03 14.13
C LEU A 167 12.04 -6.40 13.63
N ASP A 168 11.36 -6.95 12.62
CA ASP A 168 11.54 -8.34 12.20
C ASP A 168 12.47 -8.48 10.97
N TYR A 169 12.66 -7.40 10.19
CA TYR A 169 13.47 -7.37 8.97
C TYR A 169 14.34 -6.09 8.91
N PRO A 170 15.08 -5.73 9.97
CA PRO A 170 15.80 -4.45 10.04
C PRO A 170 16.83 -4.28 8.90
N GLU A 171 17.37 -5.37 8.40
CA GLU A 171 18.33 -5.38 7.28
C GLU A 171 17.70 -4.98 5.95
N ARG A 172 16.36 -5.01 5.85
CA ARG A 172 15.63 -4.67 4.63
C ARG A 172 15.26 -3.18 4.53
N ALA A 173 15.40 -2.44 5.63
CA ALA A 173 14.99 -1.05 5.73
C ALA A 173 16.18 -0.10 5.75
N LEU A 174 16.27 0.80 4.77
CA LEU A 174 17.20 1.94 4.78
C LEU A 174 16.72 3.03 5.75
N SER A 175 15.42 3.23 5.82
CA SER A 175 14.76 4.09 6.81
C SER A 175 13.30 3.68 6.96
N LEU A 176 12.68 4.09 8.07
CA LEU A 176 11.29 3.84 8.40
C LEU A 176 10.57 5.18 8.61
N THR A 177 9.47 5.39 7.90
CA THR A 177 8.66 6.61 8.00
C THR A 177 7.19 6.24 8.23
N PRO A 178 6.78 5.94 9.48
CA PRO A 178 5.39 5.75 9.81
C PRO A 178 4.66 7.10 9.87
N ILE A 179 3.58 7.26 9.10
CA ILE A 179 2.78 8.49 8.99
C ILE A 179 1.41 8.23 9.61
N MET A 180 0.96 9.11 10.52
CA MET A 180 -0.35 8.99 11.20
C MET A 180 -0.59 7.58 11.75
N SER A 181 0.38 7.04 12.45
CA SER A 181 0.39 5.67 12.94
C SER A 181 0.73 5.62 14.43
N SER A 182 0.40 4.49 15.05
CA SER A 182 0.78 4.18 16.43
C SER A 182 1.58 2.88 16.48
N PRO A 183 2.33 2.62 17.55
CA PRO A 183 3.06 1.35 17.71
C PRO A 183 2.15 0.13 17.96
N GLY A 184 0.84 0.32 17.91
CA GLY A 184 -0.14 -0.65 18.38
C GLY A 184 -0.43 -0.47 19.88
N VAL A 185 -1.57 -0.99 20.33
CA VAL A 185 -1.88 -1.06 21.77
C VAL A 185 -1.27 -2.35 22.26
N GLY A 186 -0.01 -2.29 22.67
CA GLY A 186 0.56 -3.37 23.47
C GLY A 186 -0.01 -3.27 24.86
N ASP A 187 -0.49 -4.37 25.43
CA ASP A 187 -0.74 -4.46 26.86
C ASP A 187 0.60 -4.20 27.56
N ALA A 188 0.65 -3.10 28.33
CA ALA A 188 1.79 -2.76 29.16
C ALA A 188 1.81 -3.63 30.43
#